data_d734420cd10afa0a523731672cc3b543
#
_entry.id   d734420cd10afa0a523731672cc3b543
#
_cell.length_a   1.000
_cell.length_b   1.000
_cell.length_c   1.000
_cell.angle_alpha   90.00
_cell.angle_beta   90.00
_cell.angle_gamma   90.00
#
_symmetry.space_group_name_H-M   'P 1'
#
loop_
_entity.id
_entity.type
_entity.pdbx_description
1 polymer ?
#
loop_
_entity_poly.entity_id
_entity_poly.type
_entity_poly.pdbx_seq_one_letter_code
_entity_poly.pdbx_strand_id
1 'polypeptide(L)'
;MLSSKSNSTQRIEALGLVLVIFFAVCLRFYKLDAGYSGLGIYSATSLNVGTSLHNWFFPSIFIDGSIIADKPPLFFWIQGLFLKILGPTNLALRLPAALCGTSCVLLLYLILKRTYGVLTAFIGGLLLAVAPIDVNFSRGVFLEPLTSALILISIFMLLIGVQRKQVKFFYIAAAVIGLAFMSKLWQGLLPVPALAVFVVILRWEKWGVFLKTAVVSFAIFIVTALAWPTLVWFFDSSYNTVMHSENIWDMIFGWNLFDRFGGLQYGSTHDSSWFWFLSGPMQLFLGVTFIPLAVVGVWKTLNDLPGKVFSKTINDEKLVPCVGLIWLIWLLICVIGFGGATVRLSSYWASATPAICAL
;
A
#
# COMPACT_ATOMS: atom_id res chain seq x y z
N MET A 1 -31.31 -7.59 12.90
CA MET A 1 -31.36 -7.46 14.38
C MET A 1 -29.96 -7.17 14.88
N LEU A 2 -29.67 -5.93 15.25
CA LEU A 2 -28.44 -5.58 15.95
C LEU A 2 -28.66 -5.96 17.43
N SER A 3 -28.18 -7.14 17.82
CA SER A 3 -28.06 -7.49 19.25
C SER A 3 -27.22 -6.40 19.92
N SER A 4 -27.79 -5.72 20.91
CA SER A 4 -27.02 -4.80 21.75
C SER A 4 -25.92 -5.58 22.45
N LYS A 5 -24.68 -5.44 21.96
CA LYS A 5 -23.52 -6.02 22.64
C LYS A 5 -23.50 -5.53 24.09
N SER A 6 -23.18 -6.41 25.02
CA SER A 6 -23.07 -6.00 26.43
C SER A 6 -22.00 -4.90 26.57
N ASN A 7 -22.17 -4.01 27.52
CA ASN A 7 -21.19 -2.93 27.78
C ASN A 7 -19.79 -3.46 28.06
N SER A 8 -19.65 -4.66 28.62
CA SER A 8 -18.36 -5.32 28.85
C SER A 8 -17.68 -5.72 27.53
N THR A 9 -18.42 -6.26 26.56
CA THR A 9 -17.88 -6.65 25.26
C THR A 9 -17.39 -5.43 24.47
N GLN A 10 -18.16 -4.33 24.50
CA GLN A 10 -17.74 -3.08 23.84
C GLN A 10 -16.48 -2.47 24.46
N ARG A 11 -16.33 -2.55 25.79
CA ARG A 11 -15.12 -2.09 26.49
C ARG A 11 -13.90 -2.92 26.12
N ILE A 12 -14.01 -4.24 26.02
CA ILE A 12 -12.91 -5.13 25.61
C ILE A 12 -12.48 -4.81 24.16
N GLU A 13 -13.44 -4.61 23.26
CA GLU A 13 -13.16 -4.24 21.87
C GLU A 13 -12.43 -2.89 21.78
N ALA A 14 -12.87 -1.89 22.54
CA ALA A 14 -12.24 -0.59 22.57
C ALA A 14 -10.82 -0.66 23.16
N LEU A 15 -10.64 -1.41 24.25
CA LEU A 15 -9.33 -1.62 24.87
C LEU A 15 -8.36 -2.30 23.92
N GLY A 16 -8.79 -3.33 23.19
CA GLY A 16 -7.98 -4.02 22.19
C GLY A 16 -7.51 -3.07 21.08
N LEU A 17 -8.40 -2.22 20.54
CA LEU A 17 -8.03 -1.20 19.54
C LEU A 17 -7.04 -0.19 20.12
N VAL A 18 -7.30 0.34 21.31
CA VAL A 18 -6.41 1.29 21.97
C VAL A 18 -5.01 0.72 22.16
N LEU A 19 -4.92 -0.55 22.60
CA LEU A 19 -3.64 -1.22 22.78
C LEU A 19 -2.86 -1.37 21.47
N VAL A 20 -3.52 -1.80 20.39
CA VAL A 20 -2.90 -1.94 19.06
C VAL A 20 -2.39 -0.59 18.54
N ILE A 21 -3.20 0.46 18.65
CA ILE A 21 -2.81 1.81 18.22
C ILE A 21 -1.71 2.37 19.11
N PHE A 22 -1.73 2.10 20.41
CA PHE A 22 -0.66 2.51 21.34
C PHE A 22 0.71 1.92 20.89
N PHE A 23 0.79 0.63 20.60
CA PHE A 23 2.03 0.03 20.09
C PHE A 23 2.42 0.62 18.74
N ALA A 24 1.47 0.81 17.83
CA ALA A 24 1.73 1.40 16.53
C ALA A 24 2.33 2.81 16.65
N VAL A 25 1.78 3.65 17.53
CA VAL A 25 2.26 5.01 17.78
C VAL A 25 3.62 4.97 18.48
N CYS A 26 3.76 4.22 19.57
CA CYS A 26 5.02 4.18 20.32
C CYS A 26 6.21 3.76 19.43
N LEU A 27 6.04 2.69 18.63
CA LEU A 27 7.14 2.19 17.78
C LEU A 27 7.48 3.11 16.62
N ARG A 28 6.50 3.84 16.07
CA ARG A 28 6.72 4.70 14.90
C ARG A 28 7.14 6.13 15.27
N PHE A 29 6.69 6.64 16.43
CA PHE A 29 6.94 8.03 16.80
C PHE A 29 8.04 8.22 17.85
N TYR A 30 8.42 7.17 18.60
CA TYR A 30 9.48 7.29 19.60
C TYR A 30 10.78 7.79 18.99
N LYS A 31 11.27 8.97 19.40
CA LYS A 31 12.47 9.62 18.86
C LYS A 31 12.48 9.69 17.32
N LEU A 32 11.37 10.06 16.69
CA LEU A 32 11.23 10.12 15.24
C LEU A 32 12.14 11.19 14.61
N ASP A 33 12.46 12.23 15.34
CA ASP A 33 13.37 13.30 14.95
C ASP A 33 14.85 12.91 14.99
N ALA A 34 15.20 11.87 15.77
CA ALA A 34 16.55 11.40 15.94
C ALA A 34 17.03 10.50 14.81
N GLY A 35 18.33 10.58 14.48
CA GLY A 35 18.99 9.70 13.51
C GLY A 35 18.91 10.14 12.05
N TYR A 36 19.47 9.33 11.15
CA TYR A 36 19.56 9.60 9.71
C TYR A 36 18.18 9.53 9.04
N SER A 37 17.89 10.48 8.14
CA SER A 37 16.56 10.61 7.52
C SER A 37 16.24 9.60 6.41
N GLY A 38 17.10 8.69 6.07
CA GLY A 38 16.88 7.68 5.02
C GLY A 38 17.53 8.06 3.68
N LEU A 39 16.95 7.63 2.59
CA LEU A 39 17.51 7.79 1.25
C LEU A 39 17.70 9.26 0.90
N GLY A 40 18.97 9.67 0.68
CA GLY A 40 19.35 11.04 0.39
C GLY A 40 18.58 11.66 -0.77
N ILE A 41 18.35 10.90 -1.84
CA ILE A 41 17.63 11.35 -3.04
C ILE A 41 16.19 11.76 -2.72
N TYR A 42 15.42 10.92 -2.02
CA TYR A 42 14.02 11.25 -1.72
C TYR A 42 13.90 12.38 -0.69
N SER A 43 14.85 12.46 0.24
CA SER A 43 14.91 13.59 1.18
C SER A 43 15.23 14.90 0.44
N ALA A 44 16.20 14.88 -0.49
CA ALA A 44 16.54 16.04 -1.31
C ALA A 44 15.34 16.47 -2.17
N THR A 45 14.70 15.52 -2.87
CA THR A 45 13.49 15.80 -3.67
C THR A 45 12.39 16.46 -2.81
N SER A 46 12.14 15.94 -1.60
CA SER A 46 11.12 16.49 -0.72
C SER A 46 11.44 17.91 -0.24
N LEU A 47 12.70 18.19 0.06
CA LEU A 47 13.17 19.54 0.41
C LEU A 47 12.98 20.51 -0.76
N ASN A 48 13.32 20.07 -1.97
CA ASN A 48 13.23 20.91 -3.18
C ASN A 48 11.79 21.20 -3.59
N VAL A 49 10.85 20.29 -3.37
CA VAL A 49 9.42 20.51 -3.65
C VAL A 49 8.87 21.76 -2.96
N GLY A 50 9.38 22.13 -1.79
CA GLY A 50 8.98 23.34 -1.09
C GLY A 50 9.57 24.66 -1.62
N THR A 51 10.54 24.63 -2.54
CA THR A 51 11.31 25.81 -2.94
C THR A 51 10.65 26.67 -4.02
N SER A 52 9.92 26.04 -4.96
CA SER A 52 9.24 26.73 -6.06
C SER A 52 8.00 25.98 -6.53
N LEU A 53 7.09 26.65 -7.25
CA LEU A 53 5.95 26.00 -7.91
C LEU A 53 6.41 25.00 -8.99
N HIS A 54 7.50 25.29 -9.67
CA HIS A 54 8.11 24.38 -10.63
C HIS A 54 8.53 23.07 -9.95
N ASN A 55 9.36 23.13 -8.91
CA ASN A 55 9.82 21.95 -8.17
C ASN A 55 8.67 21.22 -7.44
N TRP A 56 7.61 21.94 -7.11
CA TRP A 56 6.40 21.32 -6.57
C TRP A 56 5.70 20.44 -7.60
N PHE A 57 5.59 20.93 -8.83
CA PHE A 57 4.93 20.17 -9.91
C PHE A 57 5.85 19.10 -10.52
N PHE A 58 7.15 19.41 -10.68
CA PHE A 58 8.19 18.53 -11.16
C PHE A 58 9.14 18.16 -10.01
N PRO A 59 8.82 17.17 -9.16
CA PRO A 59 9.64 16.83 -8.00
C PRO A 59 11.06 16.50 -8.42
N SER A 60 11.98 17.46 -8.25
CA SER A 60 13.36 17.36 -8.71
C SER A 60 14.31 17.00 -7.57
N ILE A 61 15.34 16.24 -7.92
CA ILE A 61 16.45 15.89 -7.02
C ILE A 61 17.31 17.12 -6.72
N PHE A 62 17.44 18.02 -7.69
CA PHE A 62 18.22 19.25 -7.58
C PHE A 62 17.32 20.47 -7.44
N ILE A 63 17.85 21.49 -6.75
CA ILE A 63 17.11 22.73 -6.46
C ILE A 63 16.83 23.56 -7.73
N ASP A 64 17.65 23.40 -8.76
CA ASP A 64 17.49 24.03 -10.07
C ASP A 64 16.39 23.40 -10.95
N GLY A 65 15.82 22.29 -10.49
CA GLY A 65 14.77 21.59 -11.22
C GLY A 65 15.25 20.69 -12.35
N SER A 66 16.57 20.48 -12.51
CA SER A 66 17.15 19.86 -13.70
C SER A 66 16.87 18.38 -13.90
N ILE A 67 16.61 17.61 -12.82
CA ILE A 67 16.35 16.17 -12.88
C ILE A 67 15.15 15.79 -12.02
N ILE A 68 14.09 15.29 -12.65
CA ILE A 68 12.92 14.77 -11.98
C ILE A 68 13.25 13.43 -11.29
N ALA A 69 12.73 13.21 -10.08
CA ALA A 69 12.90 11.96 -9.36
C ALA A 69 12.25 10.77 -10.10
N ASP A 70 12.76 9.57 -9.88
CA ASP A 70 12.30 8.32 -10.49
C ASP A 70 10.94 7.81 -9.95
N LYS A 71 10.21 8.65 -9.24
CA LYS A 71 8.91 8.33 -8.63
C LYS A 71 7.90 9.46 -8.81
N PRO A 72 6.60 9.14 -8.85
CA PRO A 72 5.53 10.14 -8.94
C PRO A 72 5.46 11.06 -7.71
N PRO A 73 4.79 12.22 -7.83
CA PRO A 73 4.95 13.33 -6.90
C PRO A 73 4.18 13.20 -5.59
N LEU A 74 3.18 12.33 -5.48
CA LEU A 74 2.20 12.36 -4.38
C LEU A 74 2.84 12.35 -2.99
N PHE A 75 3.84 11.49 -2.77
CA PHE A 75 4.52 11.42 -1.49
C PHE A 75 5.35 12.68 -1.23
N PHE A 76 6.04 13.18 -2.23
CA PHE A 76 6.84 14.40 -2.13
C PHE A 76 5.97 15.64 -1.89
N TRP A 77 4.78 15.72 -2.49
CA TRP A 77 3.82 16.79 -2.22
C TRP A 77 3.39 16.81 -0.76
N ILE A 78 3.07 15.64 -0.21
CA ILE A 78 2.69 15.52 1.20
C ILE A 78 3.88 15.93 2.09
N GLN A 79 5.08 15.43 1.83
CA GLN A 79 6.27 15.82 2.59
C GLN A 79 6.58 17.31 2.47
N GLY A 80 6.49 17.88 1.27
CA GLY A 80 6.65 19.32 1.03
C GLY A 80 5.69 20.18 1.85
N LEU A 81 4.45 19.72 2.02
CA LEU A 81 3.48 20.39 2.89
C LEU A 81 3.94 20.37 4.35
N PHE A 82 4.39 19.22 4.86
CA PHE A 82 4.89 19.11 6.23
C PHE A 82 6.16 19.94 6.44
N LEU A 83 7.07 19.96 5.48
CA LEU A 83 8.26 20.82 5.50
C LEU A 83 7.92 22.31 5.53
N LYS A 84 6.87 22.70 4.82
CA LYS A 84 6.39 24.10 4.82
C LYS A 84 5.79 24.51 6.17
N ILE A 85 5.15 23.56 6.87
CA ILE A 85 4.50 23.83 8.18
C ILE A 85 5.50 23.74 9.33
N LEU A 86 6.38 22.73 9.33
CA LEU A 86 7.26 22.38 10.45
C LEU A 86 8.72 22.81 10.24
N GLY A 87 9.02 23.43 9.08
CA GLY A 87 10.38 23.73 8.65
C GLY A 87 11.16 22.49 8.14
N PRO A 88 12.38 22.69 7.62
CA PRO A 88 13.22 21.62 7.04
C PRO A 88 13.88 20.78 8.14
N THR A 89 13.09 19.99 8.84
CA THR A 89 13.53 19.15 9.97
C THR A 89 13.39 17.65 9.62
N ASN A 90 14.14 16.80 10.32
CA ASN A 90 13.97 15.34 10.21
C ASN A 90 12.57 14.89 10.58
N LEU A 91 11.95 15.56 11.56
CA LEU A 91 10.57 15.29 11.95
C LEU A 91 9.61 15.54 10.78
N ALA A 92 9.72 16.70 10.11
CA ALA A 92 8.87 17.05 8.98
C ALA A 92 8.97 16.04 7.82
N LEU A 93 10.18 15.54 7.55
CA LEU A 93 10.43 14.54 6.51
C LEU A 93 9.83 13.17 6.83
N ARG A 94 9.84 12.75 8.10
CA ARG A 94 9.45 11.39 8.52
C ARG A 94 8.01 11.27 8.98
N LEU A 95 7.45 12.36 9.49
CA LEU A 95 6.12 12.37 10.08
C LEU A 95 5.02 11.85 9.13
N PRO A 96 5.02 12.20 7.82
CA PRO A 96 4.04 11.63 6.87
C PRO A 96 4.08 10.10 6.81
N ALA A 97 5.28 9.50 6.75
CA ALA A 97 5.41 8.04 6.71
C ALA A 97 4.94 7.38 8.02
N ALA A 98 5.26 7.97 9.18
CA ALA A 98 4.82 7.48 10.49
C ALA A 98 3.29 7.53 10.65
N LEU A 99 2.66 8.61 10.19
CA LEU A 99 1.20 8.76 10.18
C LEU A 99 0.56 7.72 9.25
N CYS A 100 1.09 7.55 8.03
CA CYS A 100 0.59 6.56 7.08
C CYS A 100 0.74 5.13 7.62
N GLY A 101 1.89 4.76 8.18
CA GLY A 101 2.09 3.42 8.74
C GLY A 101 1.19 3.15 9.95
N THR A 102 0.93 4.14 10.79
CA THR A 102 -0.06 4.02 11.89
C THR A 102 -1.48 3.87 11.33
N SER A 103 -1.79 4.59 10.27
CA SER A 103 -3.08 4.46 9.56
C SER A 103 -3.25 3.08 8.93
N CYS A 104 -2.17 2.45 8.43
CA CYS A 104 -2.21 1.06 7.94
C CYS A 104 -2.67 0.10 9.03
N VAL A 105 -2.13 0.23 10.25
CA VAL A 105 -2.52 -0.60 11.38
C VAL A 105 -4.00 -0.44 11.73
N LEU A 106 -4.48 0.80 11.79
CA LEU A 106 -5.89 1.11 12.03
C LEU A 106 -6.80 0.53 10.92
N LEU A 107 -6.45 0.76 9.66
CA LEU A 107 -7.23 0.29 8.52
C LEU A 107 -7.29 -1.23 8.47
N LEU A 108 -6.16 -1.91 8.66
CA LEU A 108 -6.13 -3.37 8.73
C LEU A 108 -7.02 -3.89 9.86
N TYR A 109 -6.90 -3.33 11.07
CA TYR A 109 -7.77 -3.65 12.19
C TYR A 109 -9.25 -3.50 11.83
N LEU A 110 -9.65 -2.39 11.21
CA LEU A 110 -11.04 -2.12 10.83
C LEU A 110 -11.55 -3.11 9.76
N ILE A 111 -10.72 -3.46 8.78
CA ILE A 111 -11.07 -4.44 7.74
C ILE A 111 -11.26 -5.81 8.39
N LEU A 112 -10.29 -6.27 9.19
CA LEU A 112 -10.35 -7.58 9.83
C LEU A 112 -11.50 -7.67 10.85
N LYS A 113 -11.73 -6.61 11.63
CA LYS A 113 -12.87 -6.56 12.56
C LYS A 113 -14.20 -6.72 11.84
N ARG A 114 -14.32 -6.10 10.68
CA ARG A 114 -15.56 -6.09 9.89
C ARG A 114 -15.82 -7.41 9.19
N THR A 115 -14.78 -8.19 8.92
CA THR A 115 -14.85 -9.48 8.21
C THR A 115 -14.75 -10.69 9.12
N TYR A 116 -13.76 -10.71 9.99
CA TYR A 116 -13.41 -11.89 10.78
C TYR A 116 -13.67 -11.73 12.29
N GLY A 117 -14.05 -10.53 12.72
CA GLY A 117 -14.34 -10.22 14.11
C GLY A 117 -13.15 -9.65 14.88
N VAL A 118 -13.37 -9.38 16.18
CA VAL A 118 -12.47 -8.58 17.02
C VAL A 118 -11.17 -9.27 17.32
N LEU A 119 -11.19 -10.59 17.56
CA LEU A 119 -9.97 -11.34 17.92
C LEU A 119 -8.97 -11.34 16.75
N THR A 120 -9.44 -11.65 15.55
CA THR A 120 -8.60 -11.61 14.33
C THR A 120 -8.09 -10.21 14.07
N ALA A 121 -8.94 -9.19 14.26
CA ALA A 121 -8.54 -7.80 14.12
C ALA A 121 -7.45 -7.38 15.11
N PHE A 122 -7.57 -7.83 16.36
CA PHE A 122 -6.56 -7.58 17.39
C PHE A 122 -5.23 -8.24 17.03
N ILE A 123 -5.24 -9.52 16.66
CA ILE A 123 -4.02 -10.26 16.31
C ILE A 123 -3.37 -9.65 15.06
N GLY A 124 -4.09 -9.53 13.94
CA GLY A 124 -3.54 -8.99 12.69
C GLY A 124 -3.10 -7.53 12.82
N GLY A 125 -3.87 -6.71 13.54
CA GLY A 125 -3.50 -5.33 13.83
C GLY A 125 -2.24 -5.23 14.69
N LEU A 126 -2.10 -6.08 15.72
CA LEU A 126 -0.91 -6.12 16.58
C LEU A 126 0.31 -6.61 15.80
N LEU A 127 0.17 -7.66 14.98
CA LEU A 127 1.25 -8.14 14.13
C LEU A 127 1.77 -7.03 13.22
N LEU A 128 0.88 -6.28 12.54
CA LEU A 128 1.29 -5.15 11.71
C LEU A 128 1.88 -3.99 12.53
N ALA A 129 1.35 -3.74 13.74
CA ALA A 129 1.87 -2.70 14.62
C ALA A 129 3.34 -2.93 15.00
N VAL A 130 3.72 -4.19 15.22
CA VAL A 130 5.08 -4.58 15.65
C VAL A 130 5.96 -5.14 14.55
N ALA A 131 5.45 -5.29 13.31
CA ALA A 131 6.19 -5.83 12.18
C ALA A 131 7.48 -5.01 11.93
N PRO A 132 8.69 -5.59 12.07
CA PRO A 132 9.93 -4.79 12.02
C PRO A 132 10.11 -4.06 10.70
N ILE A 133 9.76 -4.69 9.59
CA ILE A 133 9.86 -4.09 8.26
C ILE A 133 8.93 -2.88 8.13
N ASP A 134 7.67 -2.98 8.56
CA ASP A 134 6.69 -1.90 8.45
C ASP A 134 7.04 -0.74 9.39
N VAL A 135 7.49 -1.05 10.63
CA VAL A 135 7.99 -0.04 11.57
C VAL A 135 9.19 0.70 10.98
N ASN A 136 10.17 -0.02 10.40
CA ASN A 136 11.36 0.59 9.82
C ASN A 136 11.01 1.55 8.67
N PHE A 137 10.18 1.13 7.72
CA PHE A 137 9.77 1.97 6.59
C PHE A 137 8.87 3.13 7.03
N SER A 138 8.08 2.97 8.08
CA SER A 138 7.27 4.04 8.67
C SER A 138 8.08 5.12 9.41
N ARG A 139 9.35 4.87 9.72
CA ARG A 139 10.23 5.80 10.45
C ARG A 139 11.23 6.53 9.56
N GLY A 140 11.20 6.28 8.26
CA GLY A 140 12.10 6.89 7.29
C GLY A 140 11.37 7.76 6.26
N VAL A 141 12.13 8.17 5.25
CA VAL A 141 11.60 8.89 4.07
C VAL A 141 11.31 7.86 2.98
N PHE A 142 10.22 7.12 3.15
CA PHE A 142 9.84 6.02 2.29
C PHE A 142 8.39 6.13 1.82
N LEU A 143 8.14 5.74 0.57
CA LEU A 143 6.84 5.84 -0.09
C LEU A 143 5.89 4.68 0.29
N GLU A 144 6.44 3.57 0.79
CA GLU A 144 5.73 2.34 1.10
C GLU A 144 4.56 2.53 2.06
N PRO A 145 4.71 3.27 3.19
CA PRO A 145 3.61 3.44 4.13
C PRO A 145 2.41 4.17 3.52
N LEU A 146 2.66 5.20 2.70
CA LEU A 146 1.59 5.90 1.98
C LEU A 146 0.90 4.98 0.98
N THR A 147 1.67 4.26 0.18
CA THR A 147 1.15 3.32 -0.81
C THR A 147 0.28 2.26 -0.15
N SER A 148 0.76 1.63 0.94
CA SER A 148 0.03 0.62 1.70
C SER A 148 -1.25 1.19 2.33
N ALA A 149 -1.21 2.41 2.87
CA ALA A 149 -2.38 3.07 3.42
C ALA A 149 -3.46 3.30 2.34
N LEU A 150 -3.08 3.79 1.16
CA LEU A 150 -4.00 3.99 0.05
C LEU A 150 -4.60 2.66 -0.45
N ILE A 151 -3.81 1.61 -0.54
CA ILE A 151 -4.30 0.26 -0.86
C ILE A 151 -5.34 -0.20 0.17
N LEU A 152 -5.03 -0.10 1.47
CA LEU A 152 -5.95 -0.51 2.53
C LEU A 152 -7.23 0.35 2.57
N ILE A 153 -7.14 1.66 2.28
CA ILE A 153 -8.33 2.52 2.11
C ILE A 153 -9.18 2.00 0.95
N SER A 154 -8.58 1.65 -0.18
CA SER A 154 -9.33 1.11 -1.33
C SER A 154 -10.03 -0.21 -0.99
N ILE A 155 -9.34 -1.16 -0.33
CA ILE A 155 -9.94 -2.41 0.15
C ILE A 155 -11.12 -2.11 1.09
N PHE A 156 -10.95 -1.19 2.03
CA PHE A 156 -12.01 -0.81 2.97
C PHE A 156 -13.21 -0.18 2.27
N MET A 157 -12.98 0.68 1.28
CA MET A 157 -14.06 1.27 0.46
C MET A 157 -14.81 0.20 -0.34
N LEU A 158 -14.12 -0.73 -1.00
CA LEU A 158 -14.76 -1.83 -1.71
C LEU A 158 -15.59 -2.71 -0.77
N LEU A 159 -15.07 -3.03 0.41
CA LEU A 159 -15.79 -3.78 1.43
C LEU A 159 -17.10 -3.08 1.85
N ILE A 160 -17.04 -1.77 2.13
CA ILE A 160 -18.23 -0.96 2.43
C ILE A 160 -19.18 -0.95 1.24
N GLY A 161 -18.67 -0.80 0.03
CA GLY A 161 -19.44 -0.77 -1.21
C GLY A 161 -20.27 -2.03 -1.40
N VAL A 162 -19.65 -3.20 -1.23
CA VAL A 162 -20.31 -4.50 -1.30
C VAL A 162 -21.35 -4.66 -0.19
N GLN A 163 -21.00 -4.36 1.06
CA GLN A 163 -21.91 -4.53 2.20
C GLN A 163 -23.12 -3.58 2.14
N ARG A 164 -22.93 -2.34 1.66
CA ARG A 164 -24.00 -1.35 1.54
C ARG A 164 -24.71 -1.38 0.18
N LYS A 165 -24.20 -2.18 -0.78
CA LYS A 165 -24.67 -2.23 -2.16
C LYS A 165 -24.71 -0.84 -2.83
N GLN A 166 -23.61 -0.08 -2.68
CA GLN A 166 -23.50 1.30 -3.19
C GLN A 166 -22.28 1.46 -4.07
N VAL A 167 -22.51 1.72 -5.36
CA VAL A 167 -21.47 1.85 -6.40
C VAL A 167 -20.51 3.02 -6.17
N LYS A 168 -20.93 4.09 -5.48
CA LYS A 168 -20.06 5.25 -5.20
C LYS A 168 -18.74 4.87 -4.51
N PHE A 169 -18.75 3.83 -3.67
CA PHE A 169 -17.54 3.37 -2.99
C PHE A 169 -16.55 2.67 -3.93
N PHE A 170 -17.03 2.12 -5.06
CA PHE A 170 -16.16 1.59 -6.11
C PHE A 170 -15.42 2.72 -6.83
N TYR A 171 -16.11 3.84 -7.09
CA TYR A 171 -15.49 5.03 -7.69
C TYR A 171 -14.42 5.64 -6.77
N ILE A 172 -14.71 5.73 -5.47
CA ILE A 172 -13.74 6.19 -4.47
C ILE A 172 -12.55 5.24 -4.42
N ALA A 173 -12.78 3.92 -4.37
CA ALA A 173 -11.72 2.92 -4.36
C ALA A 173 -10.82 3.03 -5.60
N ALA A 174 -11.41 3.24 -6.79
CA ALA A 174 -10.67 3.41 -8.04
C ALA A 174 -9.80 4.68 -8.04
N ALA A 175 -10.34 5.80 -7.55
CA ALA A 175 -9.57 7.03 -7.38
C ALA A 175 -8.39 6.83 -6.41
N VAL A 176 -8.63 6.16 -5.28
CA VAL A 176 -7.59 5.90 -4.27
C VAL A 176 -6.51 4.96 -4.79
N ILE A 177 -6.85 3.95 -5.61
CA ILE A 177 -5.85 3.10 -6.29
C ILE A 177 -5.04 3.91 -7.31
N GLY A 178 -5.67 4.86 -8.03
CA GLY A 178 -4.94 5.81 -8.86
C GLY A 178 -3.93 6.65 -8.07
N LEU A 179 -4.31 7.11 -6.87
CA LEU A 179 -3.38 7.79 -5.96
C LEU A 179 -2.29 6.85 -5.43
N ALA A 180 -2.58 5.56 -5.21
CA ALA A 180 -1.55 4.59 -4.84
C ALA A 180 -0.51 4.40 -5.97
N PHE A 181 -0.97 4.39 -7.24
CA PHE A 181 -0.07 4.44 -8.40
C PHE A 181 0.75 5.75 -8.41
N MET A 182 0.14 6.88 -8.16
CA MET A 182 0.81 8.19 -8.03
C MET A 182 1.74 8.30 -6.81
N SER A 183 1.69 7.35 -5.89
CA SER A 183 2.67 7.24 -4.80
C SER A 183 3.88 6.39 -5.20
N LYS A 184 3.67 5.19 -5.74
CA LYS A 184 4.75 4.23 -6.01
C LYS A 184 4.52 3.35 -7.25
N LEU A 185 3.88 3.88 -8.28
CA LEU A 185 3.66 3.23 -9.57
C LEU A 185 3.09 1.78 -9.42
N TRP A 186 3.70 0.82 -10.09
CA TRP A 186 3.24 -0.57 -10.18
C TRP A 186 3.08 -1.27 -8.83
N GLN A 187 3.84 -0.85 -7.80
CA GLN A 187 3.63 -1.39 -6.45
C GLN A 187 2.26 -1.02 -5.86
N GLY A 188 1.71 0.14 -6.22
CA GLY A 188 0.35 0.52 -5.87
C GLY A 188 -0.72 -0.35 -6.52
N LEU A 189 -0.40 -1.07 -7.59
CA LEU A 189 -1.33 -1.91 -8.35
C LEU A 189 -1.26 -3.40 -8.00
N LEU A 190 -0.32 -3.83 -7.15
CA LEU A 190 -0.15 -5.25 -6.79
C LEU A 190 -1.46 -5.92 -6.32
N PRO A 191 -2.32 -5.31 -5.50
CA PRO A 191 -3.57 -5.93 -5.08
C PRO A 191 -4.70 -5.86 -6.11
N VAL A 192 -4.56 -5.09 -7.21
CA VAL A 192 -5.65 -4.85 -8.18
C VAL A 192 -6.25 -6.14 -8.76
N PRO A 193 -5.47 -7.16 -9.15
CA PRO A 193 -6.04 -8.43 -9.60
C PRO A 193 -6.91 -9.11 -8.53
N ALA A 194 -6.48 -9.06 -7.26
CA ALA A 194 -7.24 -9.57 -6.13
C ALA A 194 -8.56 -8.81 -5.93
N LEU A 195 -8.49 -7.48 -6.03
CA LEU A 195 -9.66 -6.60 -5.92
C LEU A 195 -10.65 -6.83 -7.06
N ALA A 196 -10.18 -7.06 -8.27
CA ALA A 196 -11.03 -7.39 -9.42
C ALA A 196 -11.78 -8.72 -9.19
N VAL A 197 -11.07 -9.76 -8.74
CA VAL A 197 -11.69 -11.06 -8.37
C VAL A 197 -12.74 -10.88 -7.28
N PHE A 198 -12.41 -10.14 -6.23
CA PHE A 198 -13.33 -9.85 -5.12
C PHE A 198 -14.63 -9.18 -5.60
N VAL A 199 -14.51 -8.14 -6.42
CA VAL A 199 -15.66 -7.37 -6.93
C VAL A 199 -16.53 -8.20 -7.87
N VAL A 200 -15.92 -9.03 -8.73
CA VAL A 200 -16.65 -9.93 -9.65
C VAL A 200 -17.44 -10.99 -8.88
N ILE A 201 -16.81 -11.63 -7.87
CA ILE A 201 -17.47 -12.69 -7.08
C ILE A 201 -18.63 -12.13 -6.25
N LEU A 202 -18.46 -10.93 -5.68
CA LEU A 202 -19.43 -10.32 -4.78
C LEU A 202 -20.34 -9.30 -5.48
N ARG A 203 -20.41 -9.30 -6.81
CA ARG A 203 -21.32 -8.42 -7.52
C ARG A 203 -22.78 -8.72 -7.15
N TRP A 204 -23.54 -7.68 -6.87
CA TRP A 204 -24.99 -7.75 -6.59
C TRP A 204 -25.84 -7.20 -7.74
N GLU A 205 -25.21 -6.48 -8.66
CA GLU A 205 -25.86 -5.84 -9.78
C GLU A 205 -25.96 -6.77 -11.00
N LYS A 206 -26.90 -6.46 -11.91
CA LYS A 206 -26.96 -7.06 -13.24
C LYS A 206 -25.68 -6.73 -14.03
N TRP A 207 -25.26 -7.61 -14.92
CA TRP A 207 -24.03 -7.47 -15.70
C TRP A 207 -23.87 -6.11 -16.39
N GLY A 208 -24.96 -5.54 -16.96
CA GLY A 208 -24.90 -4.24 -17.64
C GLY A 208 -24.53 -3.09 -16.69
N VAL A 209 -25.12 -3.07 -15.48
CA VAL A 209 -24.81 -2.06 -14.46
C VAL A 209 -23.40 -2.28 -13.91
N PHE A 210 -23.03 -3.53 -13.67
CA PHE A 210 -21.70 -3.89 -13.22
C PHE A 210 -20.61 -3.45 -14.22
N LEU A 211 -20.78 -3.74 -15.51
CA LEU A 211 -19.82 -3.33 -16.55
C LEU A 211 -19.73 -1.79 -16.66
N LYS A 212 -20.87 -1.09 -16.61
CA LYS A 212 -20.86 0.37 -16.56
C LYS A 212 -20.07 0.89 -15.36
N THR A 213 -20.29 0.32 -14.18
CA THR A 213 -19.55 0.68 -12.96
C THR A 213 -18.06 0.40 -13.12
N ALA A 214 -17.68 -0.73 -13.69
CA ALA A 214 -16.29 -1.10 -13.95
C ALA A 214 -15.62 -0.12 -14.94
N VAL A 215 -16.28 0.24 -16.04
CA VAL A 215 -15.76 1.21 -17.02
C VAL A 215 -15.57 2.59 -16.39
N VAL A 216 -16.55 3.07 -15.63
CA VAL A 216 -16.43 4.37 -14.94
C VAL A 216 -15.33 4.34 -13.89
N SER A 217 -15.23 3.25 -13.10
CA SER A 217 -14.15 3.08 -12.13
C SER A 217 -12.77 3.07 -12.82
N PHE A 218 -12.66 2.36 -13.94
CA PHE A 218 -11.41 2.34 -14.71
C PHE A 218 -11.06 3.72 -15.28
N ALA A 219 -12.03 4.46 -15.79
CA ALA A 219 -11.80 5.85 -16.26
C ALA A 219 -11.33 6.76 -15.12
N ILE A 220 -11.95 6.67 -13.94
CA ILE A 220 -11.53 7.42 -12.74
C ILE A 220 -10.10 7.04 -12.36
N PHE A 221 -9.77 5.74 -12.34
CA PHE A 221 -8.43 5.25 -12.08
C PHE A 221 -7.41 5.84 -13.08
N ILE A 222 -7.68 5.76 -14.38
CA ILE A 222 -6.79 6.29 -15.44
C ILE A 222 -6.56 7.79 -15.24
N VAL A 223 -7.60 8.57 -15.00
CA VAL A 223 -7.46 10.00 -14.76
C VAL A 223 -6.60 10.29 -13.53
N THR A 224 -6.87 9.61 -12.42
CA THR A 224 -6.12 9.86 -11.17
C THR A 224 -4.69 9.34 -11.23
N ALA A 225 -4.42 8.24 -11.94
CA ALA A 225 -3.10 7.65 -12.06
C ALA A 225 -2.21 8.37 -13.07
N LEU A 226 -2.79 8.79 -14.20
CA LEU A 226 -2.03 9.27 -15.35
C LEU A 226 -2.12 10.78 -15.58
N ALA A 227 -2.93 11.54 -14.84
CA ALA A 227 -3.04 12.99 -15.04
C ALA A 227 -1.68 13.68 -14.92
N TRP A 228 -0.93 13.42 -13.86
CA TRP A 228 0.37 14.07 -13.67
C TRP A 228 1.40 13.68 -14.73
N PRO A 229 1.69 12.40 -15.04
CA PRO A 229 2.69 12.08 -16.07
C PRO A 229 2.27 12.59 -17.46
N THR A 230 0.97 12.62 -17.77
CA THR A 230 0.47 13.19 -19.01
C THR A 230 0.73 14.70 -19.07
N LEU A 231 0.47 15.43 -17.97
CA LEU A 231 0.76 16.85 -17.89
C LEU A 231 2.27 17.12 -17.99
N VAL A 232 3.11 16.33 -17.30
CA VAL A 232 4.57 16.42 -17.43
C VAL A 232 5.00 16.25 -18.88
N TRP A 233 4.47 15.24 -19.57
CA TRP A 233 4.80 14.99 -20.98
C TRP A 233 4.47 16.17 -21.91
N PHE A 234 3.33 16.84 -21.69
CA PHE A 234 2.88 17.94 -22.54
C PHE A 234 3.51 19.28 -22.20
N PHE A 235 3.78 19.55 -20.94
CA PHE A 235 4.23 20.89 -20.51
C PHE A 235 5.74 21.07 -20.54
N ASP A 236 6.52 19.99 -20.71
CA ASP A 236 7.96 20.13 -20.58
C ASP A 236 8.78 19.19 -21.47
N SER A 237 8.99 19.61 -22.71
CA SER A 237 9.96 18.95 -23.59
C SER A 237 11.43 19.27 -23.24
N SER A 238 11.69 20.34 -22.50
CA SER A 238 13.05 20.80 -22.15
C SER A 238 13.56 20.24 -20.82
N TYR A 239 12.64 19.78 -19.92
CA TYR A 239 12.95 19.23 -18.59
C TYR A 239 12.70 17.72 -18.49
N ASN A 240 12.66 17.00 -19.59
CA ASN A 240 12.39 15.56 -19.61
C ASN A 240 13.56 14.69 -19.12
N THR A 241 14.53 15.25 -18.42
CA THR A 241 15.56 14.46 -17.77
C THR A 241 14.98 13.87 -16.49
N VAL A 242 14.50 12.65 -16.59
CA VAL A 242 14.04 11.88 -15.45
C VAL A 242 15.19 10.96 -14.98
N MET A 243 15.36 10.85 -13.69
CA MET A 243 16.39 9.98 -13.11
C MET A 243 16.26 8.55 -13.64
N HIS A 244 17.34 8.01 -14.19
CA HIS A 244 17.44 6.66 -14.76
C HIS A 244 16.55 6.39 -15.99
N SER A 245 16.01 7.40 -16.64
CA SER A 245 15.05 7.24 -17.73
C SER A 245 15.17 8.35 -18.74
N GLU A 246 14.82 8.06 -20.00
CA GLU A 246 14.87 9.06 -21.08
C GLU A 246 13.73 10.09 -20.98
N ASN A 247 12.59 9.67 -20.44
CA ASN A 247 11.42 10.51 -20.27
C ASN A 247 10.45 9.93 -19.22
N ILE A 248 9.35 10.63 -18.96
CA ILE A 248 8.37 10.26 -17.94
C ILE A 248 7.70 8.89 -18.21
N TRP A 249 7.46 8.52 -19.45
CA TRP A 249 6.86 7.22 -19.80
C TRP A 249 7.87 6.09 -19.67
N ASP A 250 9.13 6.34 -20.01
CA ASP A 250 10.22 5.40 -19.79
C ASP A 250 10.47 5.19 -18.30
N MET A 251 10.34 6.23 -17.47
CA MET A 251 10.35 6.05 -16.00
C MET A 251 9.25 5.09 -15.54
N ILE A 252 8.05 5.19 -16.09
CA ILE A 252 6.90 4.39 -15.66
C ILE A 252 7.03 2.95 -16.15
N PHE A 253 7.26 2.74 -17.45
CA PHE A 253 7.21 1.42 -18.08
C PHE A 253 8.61 0.79 -18.20
N GLY A 254 9.65 1.56 -18.56
CA GLY A 254 11.04 1.11 -18.64
C GLY A 254 11.58 0.83 -17.24
N TRP A 255 12.11 1.87 -16.58
CA TRP A 255 12.82 1.76 -15.31
C TRP A 255 12.03 1.09 -14.17
N ASN A 256 10.77 1.47 -13.96
CA ASN A 256 9.99 0.96 -12.83
C ASN A 256 9.21 -0.33 -13.13
N LEU A 257 9.18 -0.85 -14.35
CA LEU A 257 8.55 -2.10 -14.73
C LEU A 257 9.52 -3.04 -15.43
N PHE A 258 9.81 -2.82 -16.72
CA PHE A 258 10.53 -3.79 -17.54
C PHE A 258 11.95 -4.04 -17.07
N ASP A 259 12.68 -3.00 -16.69
CA ASP A 259 14.07 -3.12 -16.25
C ASP A 259 14.20 -3.86 -14.91
N ARG A 260 13.13 -3.89 -14.11
CA ARG A 260 13.10 -4.68 -12.86
C ARG A 260 13.13 -6.18 -13.09
N PHE A 261 12.76 -6.63 -14.30
CA PHE A 261 12.76 -8.04 -14.72
C PHE A 261 13.79 -8.33 -15.82
N GLY A 262 14.29 -7.29 -16.49
CA GLY A 262 15.11 -7.40 -17.70
C GLY A 262 16.63 -7.46 -17.50
N GLY A 263 17.14 -7.60 -16.25
CA GLY A 263 18.55 -7.85 -16.02
C GLY A 263 19.38 -6.65 -15.55
N LEU A 264 18.80 -5.52 -15.18
CA LEU A 264 19.54 -4.48 -14.47
C LEU A 264 20.04 -5.02 -13.12
N GLN A 265 21.36 -5.09 -12.97
CA GLN A 265 21.99 -5.40 -11.68
C GLN A 265 22.00 -4.15 -10.79
N TYR A 266 20.85 -3.76 -10.27
CA TYR A 266 20.75 -2.69 -9.29
C TYR A 266 20.24 -3.26 -7.97
N GLY A 267 21.02 -3.05 -6.92
CA GLY A 267 20.72 -3.59 -5.57
C GLY A 267 21.48 -4.87 -5.28
N SER A 268 22.05 -4.92 -4.11
CA SER A 268 23.03 -5.89 -3.70
C SER A 268 22.45 -7.16 -3.09
N THR A 269 21.96 -8.09 -3.86
CA THR A 269 21.94 -9.46 -3.38
C THR A 269 22.45 -10.37 -4.48
N HIS A 270 23.59 -11.01 -4.26
CA HIS A 270 24.16 -12.07 -5.11
C HIS A 270 23.36 -13.38 -5.03
N ASP A 271 22.24 -13.39 -4.31
CA ASP A 271 21.39 -14.56 -4.18
C ASP A 271 20.44 -14.63 -5.37
N SER A 272 20.61 -15.61 -6.26
CA SER A 272 19.74 -15.87 -7.40
C SER A 272 18.45 -16.61 -7.03
N SER A 273 18.25 -16.95 -5.76
CA SER A 273 17.08 -17.70 -5.29
C SER A 273 15.81 -16.88 -5.37
N TRP A 274 14.73 -17.49 -5.86
CA TRP A 274 13.37 -16.95 -5.79
C TRP A 274 12.90 -16.66 -4.37
N PHE A 275 13.48 -17.37 -3.40
CA PHE A 275 13.15 -17.28 -1.98
C PHE A 275 14.15 -16.44 -1.17
N TRP A 276 14.88 -15.51 -1.84
CA TRP A 276 15.86 -14.64 -1.20
C TRP A 276 15.33 -13.91 0.06
N PHE A 277 14.02 -13.67 0.11
CA PHE A 277 13.36 -13.06 1.26
C PHE A 277 13.29 -13.96 2.50
N LEU A 278 13.54 -15.27 2.34
CA LEU A 278 13.65 -16.22 3.44
C LEU A 278 15.08 -16.38 3.94
N SER A 279 16.05 -15.65 3.40
CA SER A 279 17.46 -15.76 3.73
C SER A 279 18.01 -14.46 4.36
N GLY A 280 19.05 -14.60 5.17
CA GLY A 280 19.82 -13.48 5.72
C GLY A 280 19.00 -12.48 6.54
N PRO A 281 19.36 -11.20 6.48
CA PRO A 281 18.70 -10.13 7.25
C PRO A 281 17.19 -9.99 6.97
N MET A 282 16.71 -10.41 5.80
CA MET A 282 15.28 -10.31 5.43
C MET A 282 14.39 -11.15 6.34
N GLN A 283 14.86 -12.29 6.83
CA GLN A 283 14.13 -13.09 7.82
C GLN A 283 13.79 -12.29 9.08
N LEU A 284 14.75 -11.49 9.55
CA LEU A 284 14.57 -10.65 10.72
C LEU A 284 13.60 -9.49 10.43
N PHE A 285 13.67 -8.91 9.24
CA PHE A 285 12.77 -7.83 8.83
C PHE A 285 11.33 -8.28 8.66
N LEU A 286 11.10 -9.46 8.08
CA LEU A 286 9.76 -10.02 7.94
C LEU A 286 9.21 -10.57 9.26
N GLY A 287 10.11 -10.85 10.22
CA GLY A 287 9.76 -11.54 11.45
C GLY A 287 9.53 -13.04 11.18
N VAL A 288 10.48 -13.87 11.59
CA VAL A 288 10.46 -15.34 11.36
C VAL A 288 9.14 -15.98 11.78
N THR A 289 8.48 -15.43 12.80
CA THR A 289 7.20 -15.92 13.34
C THR A 289 5.99 -15.62 12.44
N PHE A 290 6.06 -14.61 11.56
CA PHE A 290 4.91 -14.23 10.72
C PHE A 290 4.69 -15.20 9.56
N ILE A 291 5.75 -15.82 9.05
CA ILE A 291 5.67 -16.75 7.92
C ILE A 291 4.86 -18.00 8.28
N PRO A 292 5.11 -18.72 9.39
CA PRO A 292 4.29 -19.84 9.80
C PRO A 292 2.82 -19.48 10.01
N LEU A 293 2.54 -18.31 10.60
CA LEU A 293 1.19 -17.82 10.80
C LEU A 293 0.48 -17.55 9.47
N ALA A 294 1.17 -16.92 8.50
CA ALA A 294 0.63 -16.70 7.16
C ALA A 294 0.35 -18.04 6.45
N VAL A 295 1.20 -19.04 6.58
CA VAL A 295 0.97 -20.37 6.01
C VAL A 295 -0.31 -21.01 6.58
N VAL A 296 -0.54 -20.92 7.89
CA VAL A 296 -1.78 -21.38 8.52
C VAL A 296 -2.99 -20.61 8.01
N GLY A 297 -2.87 -19.29 7.85
CA GLY A 297 -3.93 -18.45 7.29
C GLY A 297 -4.26 -18.78 5.83
N VAL A 298 -3.24 -19.01 5.00
CA VAL A 298 -3.39 -19.50 3.62
C VAL A 298 -4.13 -20.83 3.60
N TRP A 299 -3.69 -21.80 4.40
CA TRP A 299 -4.32 -23.11 4.47
C TRP A 299 -5.80 -23.02 4.89
N LYS A 300 -6.09 -22.22 5.92
CA LYS A 300 -7.47 -21.99 6.37
C LYS A 300 -8.32 -21.32 5.27
N THR A 301 -7.78 -20.28 4.60
CA THR A 301 -8.47 -19.60 3.51
C THR A 301 -8.81 -20.58 2.39
N LEU A 302 -7.86 -21.41 1.95
CA LEU A 302 -8.07 -22.40 0.90
C LEU A 302 -9.13 -23.45 1.29
N ASN A 303 -9.17 -23.90 2.54
CA ASN A 303 -10.17 -24.85 3.01
C ASN A 303 -11.58 -24.25 3.12
N ASP A 304 -11.69 -22.94 3.38
CA ASP A 304 -12.98 -22.24 3.46
C ASP A 304 -13.57 -21.86 2.09
N LEU A 305 -12.78 -21.91 1.00
CA LEU A 305 -13.21 -21.55 -0.35
C LEU A 305 -14.27 -22.50 -0.96
N PRO A 306 -14.16 -23.84 -0.86
CA PRO A 306 -15.09 -24.75 -1.53
C PRO A 306 -16.52 -24.62 -0.95
N GLY A 307 -17.47 -24.30 -1.81
CA GLY A 307 -18.89 -24.22 -1.48
C GLY A 307 -19.40 -22.86 -1.01
N LYS A 308 -18.58 -22.04 -0.36
CA LYS A 308 -19.02 -20.73 0.17
C LYS A 308 -18.91 -19.61 -0.88
N VAL A 309 -17.87 -19.61 -1.71
CA VAL A 309 -17.63 -18.58 -2.73
C VAL A 309 -18.69 -18.61 -3.86
N PHE A 310 -19.17 -19.81 -4.20
CA PHE A 310 -20.13 -20.01 -5.28
C PHE A 310 -21.61 -19.86 -4.87
N SER A 311 -21.88 -19.55 -3.60
CA SER A 311 -23.26 -19.23 -3.14
C SER A 311 -23.84 -18.04 -3.91
N LYS A 312 -25.14 -18.11 -4.25
CA LYS A 312 -25.83 -17.03 -4.98
C LYS A 312 -26.13 -15.82 -4.11
N THR A 313 -26.19 -15.98 -2.79
CA THR A 313 -26.51 -14.90 -1.84
C THR A 313 -25.25 -14.30 -1.24
N ILE A 314 -25.18 -12.97 -1.21
CA ILE A 314 -24.11 -12.25 -0.50
C ILE A 314 -24.52 -12.20 0.97
N ASN A 315 -23.89 -13.00 1.77
CA ASN A 315 -24.00 -13.05 3.23
C ASN A 315 -22.61 -13.03 3.86
N ASP A 316 -22.55 -12.97 5.18
CA ASP A 316 -21.27 -12.97 5.90
C ASP A 316 -20.44 -14.24 5.63
N GLU A 317 -21.10 -15.38 5.39
CA GLU A 317 -20.44 -16.65 5.07
C GLU A 317 -19.69 -16.62 3.72
N LYS A 318 -20.18 -15.83 2.74
CA LYS A 318 -19.52 -15.62 1.45
C LYS A 318 -18.46 -14.53 1.53
N LEU A 319 -18.70 -13.48 2.32
CA LEU A 319 -17.82 -12.33 2.42
C LEU A 319 -16.45 -12.69 2.99
N VAL A 320 -16.42 -13.50 4.06
CA VAL A 320 -15.20 -13.93 4.76
C VAL A 320 -14.17 -14.58 3.82
N PRO A 321 -14.49 -15.67 3.07
CA PRO A 321 -13.53 -16.28 2.17
C PRO A 321 -13.14 -15.37 1.00
N CYS A 322 -14.03 -14.50 0.52
CA CYS A 322 -13.69 -13.55 -0.55
C CYS A 322 -12.68 -12.49 -0.11
N VAL A 323 -12.74 -12.02 1.14
CA VAL A 323 -11.71 -11.13 1.69
C VAL A 323 -10.40 -11.89 1.92
N GLY A 324 -10.46 -13.15 2.35
CA GLY A 324 -9.30 -14.03 2.42
C GLY A 324 -8.58 -14.17 1.07
N LEU A 325 -9.35 -14.25 -0.03
CA LEU A 325 -8.77 -14.25 -1.38
C LEU A 325 -8.02 -12.96 -1.73
N ILE A 326 -8.44 -11.78 -1.22
CA ILE A 326 -7.69 -10.54 -1.45
C ILE A 326 -6.27 -10.69 -0.90
N TRP A 327 -6.15 -11.11 0.35
CA TRP A 327 -4.86 -11.26 1.02
C TRP A 327 -3.99 -12.33 0.35
N LEU A 328 -4.58 -13.47 0.03
CA LEU A 328 -3.89 -14.58 -0.62
C LEU A 328 -3.36 -14.20 -2.00
N ILE A 329 -4.21 -13.66 -2.88
CA ILE A 329 -3.83 -13.28 -4.24
C ILE A 329 -2.80 -12.15 -4.20
N TRP A 330 -2.98 -11.14 -3.33
CA TRP A 330 -2.00 -10.08 -3.16
C TRP A 330 -0.64 -10.63 -2.73
N LEU A 331 -0.59 -11.51 -1.72
CA LEU A 331 0.65 -12.15 -1.29
C LEU A 331 1.29 -12.95 -2.42
N LEU A 332 0.51 -13.75 -3.15
CA LEU A 332 1.02 -14.54 -4.30
C LEU A 332 1.63 -13.65 -5.38
N ILE A 333 0.98 -12.53 -5.72
CA ILE A 333 1.50 -11.56 -6.69
C ILE A 333 2.82 -10.96 -6.20
N CYS A 334 2.93 -10.63 -4.90
CA CYS A 334 4.18 -10.16 -4.33
C CYS A 334 5.28 -11.23 -4.38
N VAL A 335 4.98 -12.48 -4.03
CA VAL A 335 5.94 -13.59 -4.09
C VAL A 335 6.43 -13.82 -5.52
N ILE A 336 5.52 -13.88 -6.48
CA ILE A 336 5.86 -14.10 -7.90
C ILE A 336 6.62 -12.89 -8.46
N GLY A 337 6.10 -11.68 -8.27
CA GLY A 337 6.68 -10.46 -8.81
C GLY A 337 8.06 -10.17 -8.22
N PHE A 338 8.19 -10.22 -6.90
CA PHE A 338 9.47 -9.90 -6.24
C PHE A 338 10.46 -11.06 -6.23
N GLY A 339 9.97 -12.30 -6.26
CA GLY A 339 10.83 -13.48 -6.44
C GLY A 339 11.47 -13.52 -7.83
N GLY A 340 10.71 -13.13 -8.87
CA GLY A 340 11.19 -13.10 -10.25
C GLY A 340 11.96 -11.83 -10.63
N ALA A 341 11.92 -10.77 -9.81
CA ALA A 341 12.61 -9.53 -10.10
C ALA A 341 14.14 -9.70 -9.94
N THR A 342 14.89 -9.11 -10.87
CA THR A 342 16.36 -9.05 -10.80
C THR A 342 16.83 -8.01 -9.80
N VAL A 343 16.04 -6.97 -9.57
CA VAL A 343 16.27 -5.95 -8.54
C VAL A 343 15.60 -6.37 -7.24
N ARG A 344 16.39 -6.57 -6.19
CA ARG A 344 15.95 -7.12 -4.91
C ARG A 344 16.07 -6.10 -3.78
N LEU A 345 14.96 -5.47 -3.46
CA LEU A 345 14.89 -4.45 -2.42
C LEU A 345 14.00 -4.92 -1.26
N SER A 346 14.45 -4.71 -0.03
CA SER A 346 13.65 -4.98 1.18
C SER A 346 12.31 -4.23 1.17
N SER A 347 12.28 -3.05 0.55
CA SER A 347 11.09 -2.23 0.41
C SER A 347 9.93 -2.93 -0.35
N TYR A 348 10.22 -3.89 -1.21
CA TYR A 348 9.20 -4.66 -1.91
C TYR A 348 8.34 -5.47 -0.94
N TRP A 349 8.98 -6.08 0.06
CA TRP A 349 8.29 -6.88 1.06
C TRP A 349 7.50 -6.06 2.08
N ALA A 350 7.86 -4.78 2.28
CA ALA A 350 7.03 -3.87 3.06
C ALA A 350 5.63 -3.73 2.46
N SER A 351 5.51 -3.79 1.11
CA SER A 351 4.20 -3.76 0.43
C SER A 351 3.38 -5.05 0.62
N ALA A 352 4.01 -6.18 0.97
CA ALA A 352 3.31 -7.44 1.24
C ALA A 352 2.89 -7.60 2.72
N THR A 353 3.50 -6.83 3.63
CA THR A 353 3.32 -7.00 5.08
C THR A 353 1.85 -6.94 5.53
N PRO A 354 1.00 -6.02 5.02
CA PRO A 354 -0.40 -6.02 5.41
C PRO A 354 -1.13 -7.32 5.04
N ALA A 355 -0.82 -7.92 3.88
CA ALA A 355 -1.42 -9.18 3.46
C ALA A 355 -0.95 -10.36 4.35
N ILE A 356 0.34 -10.38 4.71
CA ILE A 356 0.92 -11.39 5.61
C ILE A 356 0.27 -11.32 7.00
N CYS A 357 0.08 -10.11 7.54
CA CYS A 357 -0.53 -9.90 8.85
C CYS A 357 -2.05 -10.14 8.86
N ALA A 358 -2.70 -10.13 7.68
CA ALA A 358 -4.13 -10.36 7.54
C ALA A 358 -4.50 -11.83 7.41
N LEU A 359 -3.58 -12.66 6.90
CA LEU A 359 -3.72 -14.12 6.79
C LEU A 359 -3.48 -14.81 8.14
#